data_d11f4f3240dd9040c2b3c48fdf33f713
#
_entry.id   d11f4f3240dd9040c2b3c48fdf33f713
#
_cell.length_a   1.000
_cell.length_b   1.000
_cell.length_c   1.000
_cell.angle_alpha   90.00
_cell.angle_beta   90.00
_cell.angle_gamma   90.00
#
_symmetry.space_group_name_H-M   'P 1'
#
loop_
_entity.id
_entity.type
_entity.pdbx_description
1 polymer ?
#
loop_
_entity_poly.entity_id
_entity_poly.type
_entity_poly.pdbx_seq_one_letter_code
_entity_poly.pdbx_strand_id
1 'polypeptide(L)'
;MEEWRKVRLGDVCKTNTDSYSPKEKWDYVNYLDTGNITNNRIDSIQYIDIKNDKLPSRARRKVKTNSIVYSTVRPNQRHFGIIKDYPENFIVSTGFTVIDTDEAVLNANYLYYLLSQPTLVESLHAIAEQSTSAYPSIKASDIEDLELEIPDITIQEKIVDILGCLDAKITNNIEINDNLAA
;
A
#
# COMPACT_ATOMS: atom_id res chain seq x y z
N MET A 1 9.04 -11.93 29.27
CA MET A 1 9.38 -12.18 27.84
C MET A 1 8.23 -11.58 27.05
N GLU A 2 8.53 -10.63 26.17
CA GLU A 2 7.52 -10.06 25.28
C GLU A 2 7.07 -11.16 24.33
N GLU A 3 5.80 -11.48 24.34
CA GLU A 3 5.27 -12.66 23.67
C GLU A 3 4.89 -12.26 22.22
N TRP A 4 5.59 -12.81 21.24
CA TRP A 4 5.20 -12.71 19.84
C TRP A 4 4.04 -13.65 19.60
N ARG A 5 3.00 -13.17 18.94
CA ARG A 5 1.83 -13.98 18.63
C ARG A 5 1.68 -14.19 17.14
N LYS A 6 1.29 -15.39 16.77
CA LYS A 6 0.96 -15.73 15.39
C LYS A 6 -0.45 -15.23 15.08
N VAL A 7 -0.59 -14.49 13.99
CA VAL A 7 -1.88 -13.98 13.50
C VAL A 7 -2.01 -14.25 12.02
N ARG A 8 -3.23 -14.52 11.55
CA ARG A 8 -3.58 -14.45 10.14
C ARG A 8 -3.90 -13.00 9.82
N LEU A 9 -3.31 -12.44 8.76
CA LEU A 9 -3.42 -11.01 8.48
C LEU A 9 -4.88 -10.55 8.30
N GLY A 10 -5.72 -11.36 7.66
CA GLY A 10 -7.15 -11.08 7.47
C GLY A 10 -7.97 -10.98 8.76
N ASP A 11 -7.44 -11.45 9.91
CA ASP A 11 -8.11 -11.36 11.20
C ASP A 11 -7.83 -10.01 11.89
N VAL A 12 -6.78 -9.30 11.46
CA VAL A 12 -6.31 -8.03 12.06
C VAL A 12 -6.25 -6.87 11.05
N CYS A 13 -6.75 -7.09 9.83
CA CYS A 13 -6.93 -6.04 8.83
C CYS A 13 -8.18 -6.32 7.97
N LYS A 14 -8.56 -5.32 7.19
CA LYS A 14 -9.60 -5.44 6.16
C LYS A 14 -9.02 -4.98 4.83
N THR A 15 -9.45 -5.62 3.73
CA THR A 15 -9.01 -5.23 2.41
C THR A 15 -10.14 -4.65 1.57
N ASN A 16 -9.82 -3.64 0.77
CA ASN A 16 -10.70 -3.08 -0.27
C ASN A 16 -12.08 -2.64 0.25
N THR A 17 -12.11 -2.00 1.41
CA THR A 17 -13.35 -1.71 2.17
C THR A 17 -14.23 -0.66 1.53
N ASP A 18 -13.68 0.24 0.71
CA ASP A 18 -14.43 1.35 0.11
C ASP A 18 -14.05 1.56 -1.35
N SER A 19 -15.03 2.00 -2.13
CA SER A 19 -14.88 2.24 -3.56
C SER A 19 -15.70 3.44 -4.02
N TYR A 20 -15.10 4.25 -4.88
CA TYR A 20 -15.77 5.35 -5.56
C TYR A 20 -16.95 4.86 -6.40
N SER A 21 -18.06 5.56 -6.28
CA SER A 21 -19.24 5.38 -7.10
C SER A 21 -19.54 6.65 -7.89
N PRO A 22 -19.93 6.56 -9.19
CA PRO A 22 -20.39 7.73 -9.97
C PRO A 22 -21.57 8.47 -9.34
N LYS A 23 -22.29 7.85 -8.40
CA LYS A 23 -23.37 8.50 -7.63
C LYS A 23 -22.87 9.59 -6.68
N GLU A 24 -21.59 9.62 -6.37
CA GLU A 24 -20.95 10.63 -5.50
C GLU A 24 -20.82 12.00 -6.17
N LYS A 25 -21.02 12.07 -7.49
CA LYS A 25 -21.06 13.32 -8.28
C LYS A 25 -19.84 14.23 -8.09
N TRP A 26 -18.65 13.65 -8.03
CA TRP A 26 -17.40 14.42 -8.07
C TRP A 26 -17.22 15.04 -9.45
N ASP A 27 -16.63 16.22 -9.50
CA ASP A 27 -16.30 16.90 -10.74
C ASP A 27 -14.99 16.45 -11.33
N TYR A 28 -14.07 16.03 -10.45
CA TYR A 28 -12.73 15.55 -10.79
C TYR A 28 -12.27 14.45 -9.84
N VAL A 29 -11.25 13.75 -10.24
CA VAL A 29 -10.59 12.69 -9.47
C VAL A 29 -9.08 12.87 -9.52
N ASN A 30 -8.42 12.69 -8.39
CA ASN A 30 -7.00 12.49 -8.28
C ASN A 30 -6.72 10.98 -8.24
N TYR A 31 -6.08 10.44 -9.26
CA TYR A 31 -5.93 9.01 -9.48
C TYR A 31 -4.49 8.53 -9.39
N LEU A 32 -4.26 7.52 -8.55
CA LEU A 32 -2.99 6.80 -8.46
C LEU A 32 -3.10 5.44 -9.14
N ASP A 33 -2.36 5.25 -10.23
CA ASP A 33 -2.23 3.93 -10.86
C ASP A 33 -1.06 3.14 -10.27
N THR A 34 -1.09 1.82 -10.47
CA THR A 34 -0.11 0.88 -9.90
C THR A 34 1.33 1.19 -10.32
N GLY A 35 1.54 1.65 -11.54
CA GLY A 35 2.86 2.01 -12.04
C GLY A 35 3.42 3.34 -11.54
N ASN A 36 2.63 4.12 -10.78
CA ASN A 36 3.02 5.45 -10.31
C ASN A 36 3.46 5.48 -8.83
N ILE A 37 3.72 4.32 -8.24
CA ILE A 37 4.30 4.20 -6.90
C ILE A 37 5.31 3.06 -6.87
N THR A 38 6.45 3.28 -6.26
CA THR A 38 7.49 2.26 -6.04
C THR A 38 8.16 2.46 -4.70
N ASN A 39 8.20 1.42 -3.85
CA ASN A 39 8.81 1.48 -2.51
C ASN A 39 8.38 2.74 -1.73
N ASN A 40 7.07 2.97 -1.62
CA ASN A 40 6.47 4.12 -0.92
C ASN A 40 6.72 5.51 -1.56
N ARG A 41 7.36 5.59 -2.71
CA ARG A 41 7.54 6.83 -3.44
C ARG A 41 6.51 6.94 -4.55
N ILE A 42 5.64 7.94 -4.46
CA ILE A 42 4.66 8.28 -5.50
C ILE A 42 5.35 9.17 -6.53
N ASP A 43 5.39 8.71 -7.77
CA ASP A 43 6.00 9.47 -8.87
C ASP A 43 5.04 10.53 -9.42
N SER A 44 3.75 10.20 -9.56
CA SER A 44 2.73 11.14 -10.02
C SER A 44 1.33 10.70 -9.62
N ILE A 45 0.45 11.68 -9.45
CA ILE A 45 -1.00 11.50 -9.29
C ILE A 45 -1.66 12.18 -10.50
N GLN A 46 -2.52 11.44 -11.20
CA GLN A 46 -3.22 11.97 -12.37
C GLN A 46 -4.46 12.74 -11.94
N TYR A 47 -4.54 14.00 -12.33
CA TYR A 47 -5.78 14.77 -12.25
C TYR A 47 -6.67 14.44 -13.44
N ILE A 48 -7.92 14.06 -13.21
CA ILE A 48 -8.88 13.68 -14.26
C ILE A 48 -10.16 14.49 -14.05
N ASP A 49 -10.50 15.35 -14.99
CA ASP A 49 -11.78 16.06 -15.05
C ASP A 49 -12.85 15.10 -15.59
N ILE A 50 -13.72 14.60 -14.71
CA ILE A 50 -14.73 13.59 -15.07
C ILE A 50 -15.79 14.16 -16.04
N LYS A 51 -15.93 15.48 -16.12
CA LYS A 51 -16.89 16.10 -17.04
C LYS A 51 -16.44 16.03 -18.50
N ASN A 52 -15.12 16.11 -18.70
CA ASN A 52 -14.52 16.19 -20.03
C ASN A 52 -13.77 14.91 -20.40
N ASP A 53 -13.27 14.15 -19.42
CA ASP A 53 -12.43 12.99 -19.61
C ASP A 53 -13.12 11.70 -19.13
N LYS A 54 -12.78 10.61 -19.79
CA LYS A 54 -13.26 9.28 -19.38
C LYS A 54 -12.42 8.76 -18.23
N LEU A 55 -13.05 8.53 -17.07
CA LEU A 55 -12.40 7.89 -15.94
C LEU A 55 -11.95 6.46 -16.31
N PRO A 56 -10.67 6.09 -16.06
CA PRO A 56 -10.21 4.72 -16.25
C PRO A 56 -11.08 3.73 -15.47
N SER A 57 -11.40 2.59 -16.05
CA SER A 57 -12.26 1.58 -15.41
C SER A 57 -11.68 1.05 -14.10
N ARG A 58 -10.35 1.11 -13.95
CA ARG A 58 -9.63 0.72 -12.74
C ARG A 58 -9.60 1.79 -11.65
N ALA A 59 -9.92 3.05 -11.93
CA ALA A 59 -9.93 4.14 -10.97
C ALA A 59 -11.16 4.01 -10.05
N ARG A 60 -11.03 3.29 -8.95
CA ARG A 60 -12.18 2.87 -8.13
C ARG A 60 -11.96 2.85 -6.64
N ARG A 61 -10.79 2.41 -6.15
CA ARG A 61 -10.62 2.14 -4.73
C ARG A 61 -10.34 3.42 -3.97
N LYS A 62 -11.05 3.62 -2.88
CA LYS A 62 -10.78 4.70 -1.94
C LYS A 62 -9.75 4.24 -0.91
N VAL A 63 -9.06 5.20 -0.35
CA VAL A 63 -8.10 5.01 0.74
C VAL A 63 -8.40 5.99 1.86
N LYS A 64 -7.87 5.72 3.01
CA LYS A 64 -7.82 6.63 4.16
C LYS A 64 -6.38 6.80 4.61
N THR A 65 -6.13 7.75 5.52
CA THR A 65 -4.81 7.88 6.14
C THR A 65 -4.40 6.55 6.77
N ASN A 66 -3.14 6.15 6.56
CA ASN A 66 -2.55 4.88 6.94
C ASN A 66 -3.01 3.66 6.13
N SER A 67 -3.87 3.79 5.10
CA SER A 67 -4.09 2.67 4.19
C SER A 67 -2.79 2.26 3.50
N ILE A 68 -2.52 0.96 3.44
CA ILE A 68 -1.43 0.42 2.62
C ILE A 68 -2.01 0.03 1.26
N VAL A 69 -1.37 0.49 0.20
CA VAL A 69 -1.67 0.07 -1.18
C VAL A 69 -0.61 -0.92 -1.62
N TYR A 70 -1.02 -2.11 -2.05
CA TYR A 70 -0.12 -3.18 -2.49
C TYR A 70 -0.54 -3.69 -3.86
N SER A 71 0.35 -3.55 -4.87
CA SER A 71 0.04 -4.01 -6.23
C SER A 71 -0.18 -5.51 -6.26
N THR A 72 -1.29 -5.92 -6.85
CA THR A 72 -1.59 -7.34 -7.05
C THR A 72 -0.81 -7.94 -8.23
N VAL A 73 -0.25 -7.12 -9.12
CA VAL A 73 0.49 -7.56 -10.29
C VAL A 73 1.99 -7.46 -10.03
N ARG A 74 2.72 -8.55 -10.27
CA ARG A 74 4.18 -8.61 -10.16
C ARG A 74 4.70 -8.02 -8.83
N PRO A 75 4.44 -8.64 -7.69
CA PRO A 75 4.87 -8.14 -6.37
C PRO A 75 6.36 -7.76 -6.29
N ASN A 76 7.21 -8.45 -7.05
CA ASN A 76 8.65 -8.18 -7.13
C ASN A 76 9.00 -6.78 -7.70
N GLN A 77 8.09 -6.11 -8.39
CA GLN A 77 8.28 -4.73 -8.85
C GLN A 77 8.11 -3.70 -7.71
N ARG A 78 7.66 -4.14 -6.53
CA ARG A 78 7.55 -3.30 -5.32
C ARG A 78 6.67 -2.06 -5.49
N HIS A 79 5.61 -2.16 -6.29
CA HIS A 79 4.59 -1.12 -6.42
C HIS A 79 3.67 -1.17 -5.21
N PHE A 80 4.13 -0.67 -4.08
CA PHE A 80 3.40 -0.60 -2.83
C PHE A 80 3.84 0.62 -2.00
N GLY A 81 2.99 1.02 -1.06
CA GLY A 81 3.29 2.11 -0.13
C GLY A 81 2.19 2.28 0.91
N ILE A 82 2.43 3.16 1.87
CA ILE A 82 1.47 3.58 2.88
C ILE A 82 1.03 5.02 2.60
N ILE A 83 -0.26 5.25 2.51
CA ILE A 83 -0.85 6.55 2.19
C ILE A 83 -0.97 7.38 3.48
N LYS A 84 -0.18 8.44 3.60
CA LYS A 84 -0.21 9.36 4.74
C LYS A 84 -1.07 10.57 4.47
N ASP A 85 -0.75 11.24 3.37
CA ASP A 85 -1.45 12.43 2.88
C ASP A 85 -1.89 12.19 1.44
N TYR A 86 -3.03 12.72 1.08
CA TYR A 86 -3.59 12.59 -0.26
C TYR A 86 -4.50 13.77 -0.59
N PRO A 87 -4.60 14.16 -1.89
CA PRO A 87 -5.46 15.24 -2.30
C PRO A 87 -6.95 14.87 -2.18
N GLU A 88 -7.81 15.87 -2.24
CA GLU A 88 -9.26 15.67 -2.29
C GLU A 88 -9.65 14.79 -3.48
N ASN A 89 -10.75 14.03 -3.37
CA ASN A 89 -11.24 13.11 -4.41
C ASN A 89 -10.18 12.09 -4.88
N PHE A 90 -9.37 11.61 -3.95
CA PHE A 90 -8.31 10.66 -4.24
C PHE A 90 -8.84 9.24 -4.32
N ILE A 91 -8.48 8.55 -5.40
CA ILE A 91 -8.74 7.12 -5.58
C ILE A 91 -7.52 6.43 -6.18
N VAL A 92 -7.44 5.14 -5.94
CA VAL A 92 -6.36 4.31 -6.47
C VAL A 92 -6.90 3.21 -7.39
N SER A 93 -6.01 2.63 -8.17
CA SER A 93 -6.31 1.54 -9.11
C SER A 93 -6.87 0.30 -8.42
N THR A 94 -7.79 -0.40 -9.06
CA THR A 94 -8.19 -1.77 -8.66
C THR A 94 -7.06 -2.79 -8.78
N GLY A 95 -5.95 -2.42 -9.40
CA GLY A 95 -4.72 -3.21 -9.40
C GLY A 95 -3.98 -3.23 -8.07
N PHE A 96 -4.36 -2.36 -7.11
CA PHE A 96 -3.90 -2.48 -5.73
C PHE A 96 -4.88 -3.29 -4.87
N THR A 97 -4.40 -4.02 -3.89
CA THR A 97 -5.14 -4.31 -2.67
C THR A 97 -4.92 -3.14 -1.72
N VAL A 98 -5.99 -2.52 -1.26
CA VAL A 98 -5.98 -1.51 -0.19
C VAL A 98 -6.15 -2.25 1.13
N ILE A 99 -5.22 -2.06 2.07
CA ILE A 99 -5.18 -2.77 3.34
C ILE A 99 -5.32 -1.75 4.47
N ASP A 100 -6.34 -1.94 5.29
CA ASP A 100 -6.64 -1.13 6.47
C ASP A 100 -6.48 -1.99 7.72
N THR A 101 -5.55 -1.65 8.59
CA THR A 101 -5.29 -2.37 9.84
C THR A 101 -6.33 -2.05 10.93
N ASP A 102 -6.53 -3.01 11.82
CA ASP A 102 -7.08 -2.73 13.15
C ASP A 102 -5.95 -2.15 14.02
N GLU A 103 -5.90 -0.82 14.12
CA GLU A 103 -4.80 -0.11 14.80
C GLU A 103 -4.70 -0.41 16.30
N ALA A 104 -5.72 -0.99 16.91
CA ALA A 104 -5.64 -1.47 18.30
C ALA A 104 -4.73 -2.72 18.44
N VAL A 105 -4.47 -3.41 17.34
CA VAL A 105 -3.77 -4.70 17.29
C VAL A 105 -2.53 -4.67 16.43
N LEU A 106 -2.60 -3.95 15.30
CA LEU A 106 -1.57 -3.93 14.26
C LEU A 106 -1.35 -2.50 13.75
N ASN A 107 -0.19 -1.95 14.05
CA ASN A 107 0.22 -0.64 13.53
C ASN A 107 0.45 -0.69 12.02
N ALA A 108 -0.16 0.22 11.27
CA ALA A 108 -0.09 0.22 9.81
C ALA A 108 1.33 0.42 9.27
N ASN A 109 2.17 1.25 9.92
CA ASN A 109 3.57 1.41 9.52
C ASN A 109 4.37 0.13 9.78
N TYR A 110 4.11 -0.55 10.89
CA TYR A 110 4.73 -1.83 11.20
C TYR A 110 4.37 -2.87 10.14
N LEU A 111 3.10 -2.98 9.78
CA LEU A 111 2.67 -3.88 8.70
C LEU A 111 3.32 -3.51 7.36
N TYR A 112 3.41 -2.21 7.03
CA TYR A 112 4.11 -1.77 5.83
C TYR A 112 5.56 -2.27 5.80
N TYR A 113 6.31 -2.15 6.90
CA TYR A 113 7.67 -2.68 6.99
C TYR A 113 7.73 -4.20 6.84
N LEU A 114 6.79 -4.93 7.42
CA LEU A 114 6.71 -6.38 7.22
C LEU A 114 6.47 -6.74 5.75
N LEU A 115 5.46 -6.15 5.11
CA LEU A 115 5.11 -6.43 3.72
C LEU A 115 6.18 -5.99 2.71
N SER A 116 7.05 -5.05 3.09
CA SER A 116 8.17 -4.59 2.27
C SER A 116 9.42 -5.48 2.37
N GLN A 117 9.46 -6.43 3.32
CA GLN A 117 10.60 -7.34 3.49
C GLN A 117 10.81 -8.19 2.23
N PRO A 118 12.06 -8.37 1.77
CA PRO A 118 12.35 -9.18 0.59
C PRO A 118 11.72 -10.58 0.64
N THR A 119 11.77 -11.24 1.78
CA THR A 119 11.21 -12.59 1.97
C THR A 119 9.71 -12.66 1.74
N LEU A 120 8.93 -11.67 2.21
CA LEU A 120 7.49 -11.61 1.96
C LEU A 120 7.16 -11.22 0.52
N VAL A 121 7.91 -10.28 -0.05
CA VAL A 121 7.76 -9.89 -1.47
C VAL A 121 8.03 -11.09 -2.38
N GLU A 122 9.08 -11.86 -2.12
CA GLU A 122 9.43 -13.07 -2.89
C GLU A 122 8.37 -14.17 -2.72
N SER A 123 7.85 -14.37 -1.51
CA SER A 123 6.79 -15.34 -1.24
C SER A 123 5.51 -14.98 -1.99
N LEU A 124 5.07 -13.72 -1.96
CA LEU A 124 3.92 -13.23 -2.72
C LEU A 124 4.17 -13.31 -4.23
N HIS A 125 5.39 -13.05 -4.68
CA HIS A 125 5.74 -13.20 -6.09
C HIS A 125 5.69 -14.67 -6.54
N ALA A 126 6.16 -15.60 -5.72
CA ALA A 126 6.05 -17.03 -6.01
C ALA A 126 4.59 -17.51 -6.13
N ILE A 127 3.68 -16.95 -5.31
CA ILE A 127 2.23 -17.20 -5.44
C ILE A 127 1.72 -16.62 -6.77
N ALA A 128 2.16 -15.40 -7.13
CA ALA A 128 1.76 -14.77 -8.38
C ALA A 128 2.17 -15.59 -9.62
N GLU A 129 3.37 -16.16 -9.63
CA GLU A 129 3.88 -17.01 -10.73
C GLU A 129 3.06 -18.29 -10.94
N GLN A 130 2.35 -18.77 -9.90
CA GLN A 130 1.45 -19.93 -10.02
C GLN A 130 0.10 -19.56 -10.64
N SER A 131 -0.19 -18.27 -10.84
CA SER A 131 -1.44 -17.86 -11.45
C SER A 131 -1.47 -18.22 -12.93
N THR A 132 -2.63 -18.64 -13.43
CA THR A 132 -2.86 -18.94 -14.85
C THR A 132 -3.07 -17.69 -15.71
N SER A 133 -2.91 -16.52 -15.13
CA SER A 133 -3.06 -15.22 -15.80
C SER A 133 -1.87 -14.94 -16.73
N ALA A 134 -2.10 -14.19 -17.81
CA ALA A 134 -1.05 -13.69 -18.69
C ALA A 134 -0.01 -12.80 -17.95
N TYR A 135 -0.38 -12.30 -16.79
CA TYR A 135 0.51 -11.54 -15.91
C TYR A 135 0.50 -12.18 -14.53
N PRO A 136 1.68 -12.47 -13.92
CA PRO A 136 1.79 -12.96 -12.56
C PRO A 136 1.03 -12.05 -11.60
N SER A 137 0.02 -12.58 -10.93
CA SER A 137 -0.84 -11.78 -10.05
C SER A 137 -1.33 -12.56 -8.83
N ILE A 138 -1.45 -11.85 -7.71
CA ILE A 138 -2.04 -12.32 -6.47
C ILE A 138 -3.45 -11.76 -6.29
N LYS A 139 -4.21 -12.36 -5.40
CA LYS A 139 -5.52 -11.88 -4.93
C LYS A 139 -5.38 -11.20 -3.57
N ALA A 140 -6.37 -10.41 -3.18
CA ALA A 140 -6.42 -9.87 -1.82
C ALA A 140 -6.39 -10.97 -0.75
N SER A 141 -7.06 -12.12 -1.01
CA SER A 141 -7.03 -13.28 -0.13
C SER A 141 -5.64 -13.85 0.10
N ASP A 142 -4.73 -13.77 -0.89
CA ASP A 142 -3.37 -14.29 -0.71
C ASP A 142 -2.57 -13.42 0.28
N ILE A 143 -2.91 -12.14 0.40
CA ILE A 143 -2.37 -11.24 1.43
C ILE A 143 -3.06 -11.51 2.78
N GLU A 144 -4.39 -11.67 2.79
CA GLU A 144 -5.17 -11.94 4.00
C GLU A 144 -4.78 -13.29 4.66
N ASP A 145 -4.34 -14.25 3.86
CA ASP A 145 -3.92 -15.59 4.31
C ASP A 145 -2.49 -15.63 4.84
N LEU A 146 -1.74 -14.53 4.77
CA LEU A 146 -0.41 -14.47 5.37
C LEU A 146 -0.49 -14.70 6.88
N GLU A 147 0.29 -15.65 7.36
CA GLU A 147 0.53 -15.87 8.79
C GLU A 147 1.78 -15.10 9.22
N LEU A 148 1.61 -14.16 10.13
CA LEU A 148 2.66 -13.28 10.62
C LEU A 148 2.84 -13.47 12.12
N GLU A 149 4.07 -13.39 12.59
CA GLU A 149 4.37 -13.25 14.02
C GLU A 149 4.52 -11.77 14.34
N ILE A 150 3.69 -11.26 15.24
CA ILE A 150 3.67 -9.85 15.63
C ILE A 150 3.83 -9.71 17.15
N PRO A 151 4.62 -8.74 17.60
CA PRO A 151 4.70 -8.41 19.03
C PRO A 151 3.52 -7.54 19.48
N ASP A 152 3.47 -7.23 20.75
CA ASP A 152 2.53 -6.23 21.28
C ASP A 152 2.66 -4.88 20.57
N ILE A 153 1.55 -4.12 20.53
CA ILE A 153 1.46 -2.83 19.84
C ILE A 153 2.56 -1.85 20.29
N THR A 154 2.90 -1.82 21.57
CA THR A 154 3.97 -0.96 22.12
C THR A 154 5.35 -1.28 21.54
N ILE A 155 5.60 -2.54 21.21
CA ILE A 155 6.86 -2.95 20.58
C ILE A 155 6.84 -2.63 19.09
N GLN A 156 5.68 -2.83 18.43
CA GLN A 156 5.50 -2.40 17.05
C GLN A 156 5.79 -0.91 16.89
N GLU A 157 5.29 -0.06 17.78
CA GLU A 157 5.53 1.38 17.78
C GLU A 157 7.03 1.70 17.92
N LYS A 158 7.73 1.08 18.86
CA LYS A 158 9.19 1.27 19.01
C LYS A 158 9.98 0.87 17.77
N ILE A 159 9.57 -0.22 17.10
CA ILE A 159 10.20 -0.65 15.84
C ILE A 159 9.94 0.40 14.76
N VAL A 160 8.71 0.88 14.66
CA VAL A 160 8.32 1.93 13.71
C VAL A 160 9.08 3.23 13.93
N ASP A 161 9.28 3.65 15.17
CA ASP A 161 10.03 4.87 15.51
C ASP A 161 11.49 4.77 15.01
N ILE A 162 12.12 3.62 15.21
CA ILE A 162 13.49 3.39 14.75
C ILE A 162 13.58 3.39 13.22
N LEU A 163 12.73 2.58 12.56
CA LEU A 163 12.76 2.44 11.10
C LEU A 163 12.32 3.74 10.41
N GLY A 164 11.31 4.43 10.94
CA GLY A 164 10.85 5.71 10.42
C GLY A 164 11.91 6.82 10.52
N CYS A 165 12.74 6.82 11.58
CA CYS A 165 13.88 7.72 11.68
C CYS A 165 14.93 7.45 10.58
N LEU A 166 15.14 6.18 10.21
CA LEU A 166 16.03 5.81 9.10
C LEU A 166 15.46 6.23 7.75
N ASP A 167 14.17 5.98 7.51
CA ASP A 167 13.50 6.39 6.27
C ASP A 167 13.51 7.90 6.09
N ALA A 168 13.26 8.67 7.16
CA ALA A 168 13.35 10.12 7.12
C ALA A 168 14.76 10.60 6.72
N LYS A 169 15.82 9.97 7.23
CA LYS A 169 17.20 10.27 6.83
C LYS A 169 17.49 9.93 5.37
N ILE A 170 16.97 8.80 4.89
CA ILE A 170 17.11 8.39 3.49
C ILE A 170 16.41 9.43 2.58
N THR A 171 15.18 9.82 2.91
CA THR A 171 14.42 10.83 2.15
C THR A 171 15.16 12.16 2.11
N ASN A 172 15.62 12.67 3.26
CA ASN A 172 16.38 13.92 3.32
C ASN A 172 17.68 13.86 2.48
N ASN A 173 18.39 12.72 2.51
CA ASN A 173 19.59 12.57 1.70
C ASN A 173 19.29 12.55 0.19
N ILE A 174 18.18 11.94 -0.22
CA ILE A 174 17.74 11.97 -1.63
C ILE A 174 17.44 13.41 -2.05
N GLU A 175 16.65 14.14 -1.25
CA GLU A 175 16.32 15.55 -1.53
C GLU A 175 17.57 16.44 -1.62
N ILE A 176 18.54 16.24 -0.72
CA ILE A 176 19.82 16.97 -0.76
C ILE A 176 20.56 16.65 -2.07
N ASN A 177 20.64 15.38 -2.46
CA ASN A 177 21.35 14.97 -3.67
C ASN A 177 20.66 15.53 -4.93
N ASP A 178 19.33 15.48 -4.97
CA ASP A 178 18.55 16.04 -6.10
C ASP A 178 18.77 17.56 -6.23
N ASN A 179 18.84 18.29 -5.10
CA ASN A 179 19.11 19.72 -5.08
C ASN A 179 20.59 20.07 -5.45
N LEU A 180 21.53 19.17 -5.18
CA LEU A 180 22.95 19.39 -5.55
C LEU A 180 23.22 19.07 -7.02
N ALA A 181 22.34 18.31 -7.67
CA ALA A 181 22.45 17.92 -9.08
C ALA A 181 21.75 18.92 -10.04
N ALA A 182 20.96 19.84 -9.50
CA ALA A 182 20.23 20.87 -10.25
C ALA A 182 21.04 22.16 -10.37
#